data_c83034ace62da1663fbabadea21b6ce4
#
_entry.id   c83034ace62da1663fbabadea21b6ce4
#
_cell.length_a   1.000
_cell.length_b   1.000
_cell.length_c   1.000
_cell.angle_alpha   90.00
_cell.angle_beta   90.00
_cell.angle_gamma   90.00
#
_symmetry.space_group_name_H-M   'P 1'
#
loop_
_entity.id
_entity.type
_entity.pdbx_description
1 polymer ?
#
loop_
_entity_poly.entity_id
_entity_poly.type
_entity_poly.pdbx_seq_one_letter_code
_entity_poly.pdbx_strand_id
1 'polypeptide(L)' 'MIIDKNVRIGNEVTIVNKKRIQHQDSEFYCIRDGIVIIPKNTVVKSGTVI' A
#
# COMPACT_ATOMS: atom_id res chain seq x y z
N MET A 1 -2.32 2.61 8.13
CA MET A 1 -2.53 2.45 6.68
C MET A 1 -3.79 3.18 6.24
N ILE A 2 -3.73 3.87 5.13
CA ILE A 2 -4.88 4.60 4.59
C ILE A 2 -5.21 4.00 3.21
N ILE A 3 -6.46 3.60 3.02
CA ILE A 3 -6.94 3.05 1.75
C ILE A 3 -8.05 3.95 1.23
N ASP A 4 -7.85 4.54 0.06
CA ASP A 4 -8.80 5.46 -0.55
C ASP A 4 -9.92 4.69 -1.29
N LYS A 5 -10.79 5.42 -1.98
CA LYS A 5 -11.96 4.85 -2.66
C LYS A 5 -11.59 3.95 -3.84
N ASN A 6 -12.40 2.94 -4.07
CA ASN A 6 -12.26 2.04 -5.22
C ASN A 6 -10.93 1.28 -5.27
N VAL A 7 -10.30 1.07 -4.13
CA VAL A 7 -9.11 0.25 -4.05
C VAL A 7 -9.51 -1.22 -4.04
N ARG A 8 -8.86 -2.01 -4.88
CA ARG A 8 -9.07 -3.46 -4.92
C ARG A 8 -7.81 -4.16 -4.46
N ILE A 9 -7.93 -4.98 -3.45
CA ILE A 9 -6.81 -5.71 -2.87
C ILE A 9 -7.01 -7.19 -3.15
N GLY A 10 -6.02 -7.81 -3.78
CA GLY A 10 -6.07 -9.23 -4.09
C GLY A 10 -5.88 -10.11 -2.86
N ASN A 11 -5.74 -11.42 -3.12
CA ASN A 11 -5.54 -12.39 -2.05
C ASN A 11 -4.09 -12.40 -1.57
N GLU A 12 -3.89 -12.78 -0.30
CA GLU A 12 -2.56 -12.96 0.29
C GLU A 12 -1.68 -11.70 0.22
N VAL A 13 -2.31 -10.53 0.27
CA VAL A 13 -1.59 -9.26 0.32
C VAL A 13 -1.23 -8.95 1.76
N THR A 14 0.04 -8.59 1.96
CA THR A 14 0.55 -8.21 3.28
C THR A 14 1.03 -6.76 3.23
N ILE A 15 0.44 -5.93 4.07
CA ILE A 15 0.80 -4.51 4.14
C ILE A 15 1.15 -4.18 5.59
N VAL A 16 2.43 -4.27 5.92
CA VAL A 16 2.89 -4.07 7.30
C VAL A 16 4.08 -3.14 7.42
N ASN A 17 4.62 -2.65 6.31
CA ASN A 17 5.81 -1.79 6.31
C ASN A 17 6.91 -2.33 7.20
N LYS A 18 7.32 -3.58 6.96
CA LYS A 18 8.31 -4.27 7.80
C LYS A 18 9.62 -3.51 7.95
N LYS A 19 10.03 -2.79 6.93
CA LYS A 19 11.28 -2.04 6.94
C LYS A 19 11.15 -0.69 7.64
N ARG A 20 9.98 -0.34 8.13
CA ARG A 20 9.70 0.93 8.79
C ARG A 20 10.14 2.13 7.97
N ILE A 21 9.88 2.06 6.68
CA ILE A 21 10.21 3.14 5.75
C ILE A 21 9.33 4.36 6.09
N GLN A 22 9.96 5.52 6.25
CA GLN A 22 9.23 6.74 6.60
C GLN A 22 8.60 7.40 5.39
N HIS A 23 9.32 7.43 4.28
CA HIS A 23 8.83 8.06 3.05
C HIS A 23 9.26 7.24 1.85
N GLN A 24 8.30 6.88 1.00
CA GLN A 24 8.58 6.18 -0.24
C GLN A 24 7.44 6.40 -1.22
N ASP A 25 7.78 6.58 -2.49
CA ASP A 25 6.81 6.60 -3.57
C ASP A 25 6.95 5.33 -4.40
N SER A 26 5.84 4.72 -4.74
CA SER A 26 5.81 3.54 -5.59
C SER A 26 4.69 3.67 -6.61
N GLU A 27 4.60 2.73 -7.56
CA GLU A 27 3.61 2.81 -8.65
C GLU A 27 2.17 2.84 -8.15
N PHE A 28 1.87 2.11 -7.08
CA PHE A 28 0.50 1.96 -6.63
C PHE A 28 0.31 2.23 -5.13
N TYR A 29 1.34 2.75 -4.46
CA TYR A 29 1.21 3.18 -3.08
C TYR A 29 2.28 4.20 -2.74
N CYS A 30 2.11 4.87 -1.62
CA CYS A 30 3.17 5.71 -1.07
C CYS A 30 3.21 5.56 0.44
N ILE A 31 4.34 5.92 1.03
CA ILE A 31 4.53 5.87 2.47
C ILE A 31 4.90 7.28 2.95
N ARG A 32 4.18 7.77 3.96
CA ARG A 32 4.44 9.06 4.59
C ARG A 32 4.39 8.89 6.09
N ASP A 33 5.42 9.33 6.78
CA ASP A 33 5.55 9.20 8.24
C ASP A 33 5.34 7.76 8.73
N GLY A 34 5.83 6.80 7.94
CA GLY A 34 5.68 5.38 8.26
C GLY A 34 4.30 4.81 7.94
N ILE A 35 3.39 5.61 7.41
CA ILE A 35 2.02 5.19 7.09
C ILE A 35 1.91 4.85 5.61
N VAL A 36 1.46 3.64 5.31
CA VAL A 36 1.21 3.22 3.92
C VAL A 36 -0.11 3.82 3.45
N ILE A 37 -0.07 4.49 2.30
CA ILE A 37 -1.24 5.14 1.71
C ILE A 37 -1.47 4.54 0.32
N ILE A 38 -2.65 3.98 0.11
CA ILE A 38 -3.03 3.42 -1.19
C ILE A 38 -4.04 4.36 -1.83
N PRO A 39 -3.67 5.04 -2.93
CA PRO A 39 -4.55 6.04 -3.55
C PRO A 39 -5.77 5.40 -4.22
N LYS A 40 -6.76 6.23 -4.51
CA LYS A 40 -7.99 5.77 -5.14
C LYS A 40 -7.75 5.06 -6.47
N ASN A 41 -8.65 4.15 -6.82
CA ASN A 41 -8.63 3.40 -8.08
C ASN A 41 -7.39 2.52 -8.27
N THR A 42 -6.73 2.16 -7.17
CA THR A 42 -5.55 1.31 -7.22
C THR A 42 -5.96 -0.16 -7.12
N VAL A 43 -5.30 -1.00 -7.90
CA VAL A 43 -5.44 -2.46 -7.78
C VAL A 43 -4.15 -3.02 -7.21
N VAL A 44 -4.23 -3.63 -6.04
CA VAL A 44 -3.10 -4.30 -5.42
C VAL A 44 -3.15 -5.78 -5.79
N LYS A 45 -2.14 -6.24 -6.49
CA LYS A 45 -2.09 -7.61 -6.98
C LYS A 45 -1.98 -8.60 -5.83
N SER A 46 -2.51 -9.81 -6.04
CA SER A 46 -2.38 -10.90 -5.06
C SER A 46 -0.92 -11.22 -4.80
N GLY A 47 -0.59 -11.52 -3.55
CA GLY A 47 0.76 -11.83 -3.14
C GLY A 47 1.66 -10.62 -2.91
N THR A 48 1.13 -9.40 -3.00
CA THR A 48 1.91 -8.18 -2.77
C THR A 48 2.33 -8.07 -1.31
N VAL A 49 3.59 -7.70 -1.08
CA VAL A 49 4.12 -7.46 0.26
C VAL A 49 4.69 -6.04 0.32
N ILE A 50 4.17 -5.27 1.25
CA ILE A 50 4.61 -3.88 1.45
C ILE A 50 5.15 -3.70 2.85
#